data_591f898f1ce3c589bfd0a98f566764c5
#
_entry.id   591f898f1ce3c589bfd0a98f566764c5
#
_cell.length_a   1.000
_cell.length_b   1.000
_cell.length_c   1.000
_cell.angle_alpha   90.00
_cell.angle_beta   90.00
_cell.angle_gamma   90.00
#
_symmetry.space_group_name_H-M   'P 1'
#
loop_
_entity.id
_entity.type
_entity.pdbx_description
1 polymer ?
#
loop_
_entity_poly.entity_id
_entity_poly.type
_entity_poly.pdbx_seq_one_letter_code
_entity_poly.pdbx_strand_id
1 'polypeptide(L)'
;MVIFDKRGVLRKYAGLKSIEYAEADLIVQQFEHGSIRIPLVNEAYNWLGAKFNELIFDQYQAAAHEIAVVVQPLHQQVPAAVDRARRKQPAGNSQADLIANQAAREAEYLKSAVLQEINGLISPLRSSSITEAESISFQVETRQGRTNYEFDKRISKQFNRLVSSKRLGPETLYTGTLTGLGEKRSGKFKYQGQFVSSTTQEEMTLLIFSENDATELNNFNLKKEEFSFWACPVTTFGAFDEQRGDIVFLAFP
;
A
#
# COMPACT_ATOMS: atom_id res chain seq x y z
N MET A 1 -5.66 -0.20 -10.83
CA MET A 1 -4.42 0.08 -11.57
C MET A 1 -4.11 1.56 -11.47
N VAL A 2 -2.84 1.91 -11.30
CA VAL A 2 -2.37 3.30 -11.21
C VAL A 2 -1.63 3.61 -12.50
N ILE A 3 -1.97 4.70 -13.17
CA ILE A 3 -1.40 5.07 -14.48
C ILE A 3 -0.93 6.51 -14.44
N PHE A 4 0.24 6.77 -15.04
CA PHE A 4 0.64 8.12 -15.40
C PHE A 4 -0.01 8.50 -16.74
N ASP A 5 -0.68 9.63 -16.79
CA ASP A 5 -1.05 10.20 -18.08
C ASP A 5 0.17 10.86 -18.76
N LYS A 6 0.02 11.25 -20.04
CA LYS A 6 1.08 11.91 -20.84
C LYS A 6 1.61 13.22 -20.22
N ARG A 7 0.96 13.75 -19.18
CA ARG A 7 1.38 14.96 -18.45
C ARG A 7 2.09 14.62 -17.12
N GLY A 8 2.33 13.32 -16.85
CA GLY A 8 2.94 12.86 -15.59
C GLY A 8 1.98 12.91 -14.41
N VAL A 9 0.67 13.07 -14.63
CA VAL A 9 -0.34 13.09 -13.57
C VAL A 9 -0.77 11.66 -13.28
N LEU A 10 -0.72 11.29 -12.01
CA LEU A 10 -1.19 10.00 -11.51
C LEU A 10 -2.71 9.93 -11.57
N ARG A 11 -3.24 8.84 -12.11
CA ARG A 11 -4.66 8.52 -12.07
C ARG A 11 -4.88 7.17 -11.38
N LYS A 12 -5.59 7.19 -10.26
CA LYS A 12 -6.10 5.99 -9.61
C LYS A 12 -7.25 5.40 -10.43
N TYR A 13 -7.30 4.06 -10.49
CA TYR A 13 -8.39 3.29 -11.13
C TYR A 13 -8.64 3.54 -12.62
N ALA A 14 -7.69 4.15 -13.30
CA ALA A 14 -7.79 4.33 -14.75
C ALA A 14 -7.53 3.01 -15.49
N GLY A 15 -8.36 2.70 -16.50
CA GLY A 15 -8.06 1.69 -17.50
C GLY A 15 -7.20 2.28 -18.61
N LEU A 16 -6.18 1.54 -19.07
CA LEU A 16 -5.44 1.90 -20.28
C LEU A 16 -6.36 1.77 -21.49
N LYS A 17 -6.32 2.73 -22.40
CA LYS A 17 -6.92 2.59 -23.72
C LYS A 17 -6.05 1.66 -24.57
N SER A 18 -6.62 1.05 -25.61
CA SER A 18 -5.90 0.09 -26.48
C SER A 18 -4.59 0.68 -27.05
N ILE A 19 -4.57 1.96 -27.39
CA ILE A 19 -3.39 2.65 -27.91
C ILE A 19 -2.31 2.84 -26.82
N GLU A 20 -2.72 3.02 -25.57
CA GLU A 20 -1.80 3.16 -24.42
C GLU A 20 -1.20 1.81 -24.03
N TYR A 21 -1.94 0.70 -24.24
CA TYR A 21 -1.39 -0.66 -24.13
C TYR A 21 -0.28 -0.91 -25.16
N ALA A 22 -0.50 -0.52 -26.41
CA ALA A 22 0.50 -0.69 -27.48
C ALA A 22 1.75 0.18 -27.24
N GLU A 23 1.59 1.37 -26.65
CA GLU A 23 2.71 2.25 -26.26
C GLU A 23 3.43 1.76 -25.00
N ALA A 24 2.76 0.98 -24.15
CA ALA A 24 3.32 0.40 -22.91
C ALA A 24 3.88 -1.02 -23.08
N ASP A 25 3.87 -1.56 -24.29
CA ASP A 25 4.41 -2.88 -24.59
C ASP A 25 5.92 -2.92 -24.26
N LEU A 26 6.23 -3.56 -23.15
CA LEU A 26 7.59 -3.82 -22.74
C LEU A 26 8.12 -4.97 -23.60
N ILE A 27 9.03 -4.66 -24.51
CA ILE A 27 9.71 -5.70 -25.30
C ILE A 27 10.64 -6.44 -24.36
N VAL A 28 10.25 -7.65 -23.96
CA VAL A 28 11.14 -8.57 -23.25
C VAL A 28 12.14 -9.13 -24.26
N GLN A 29 13.36 -8.63 -24.24
CA GLN A 29 14.45 -9.18 -25.03
C GLN A 29 15.08 -10.34 -24.26
N GLN A 30 15.01 -11.50 -24.85
CA GLN A 30 15.77 -12.74 -24.60
C GLN A 30 16.08 -13.11 -23.15
N PHE A 31 15.58 -14.28 -22.74
CA PHE A 31 15.98 -14.95 -21.50
C PHE A 31 17.40 -15.51 -21.65
N GLU A 32 18.35 -14.96 -20.93
CA GLU A 32 19.64 -15.62 -20.68
C GLU A 32 19.51 -16.53 -19.46
N HIS A 33 20.19 -17.67 -19.46
CA HIS A 33 20.12 -18.66 -18.39
C HIS A 33 20.34 -18.01 -17.00
N GLY A 34 19.31 -18.04 -16.16
CA GLY A 34 19.36 -17.67 -14.75
C GLY A 34 19.02 -16.23 -14.40
N SER A 35 18.76 -15.32 -15.34
CA SER A 35 18.30 -13.96 -15.05
C SER A 35 17.29 -13.44 -16.06
N ILE A 36 16.28 -12.73 -15.57
CA ILE A 36 15.34 -11.98 -16.40
C ILE A 36 15.85 -10.55 -16.54
N ARG A 37 16.23 -10.14 -17.75
CA ARG A 37 16.57 -8.76 -18.06
C ARG A 37 15.39 -8.12 -18.76
N ILE A 38 14.85 -7.05 -18.19
CA ILE A 38 13.80 -6.25 -18.79
C ILE A 38 14.43 -4.91 -19.18
N PRO A 39 14.89 -4.72 -20.44
CA PRO A 39 15.38 -3.43 -20.88
C PRO A 39 14.18 -2.51 -21.11
N LEU A 40 14.12 -1.42 -20.36
CA LEU A 40 13.17 -0.33 -20.60
C LEU A 40 13.82 0.62 -21.62
N VAL A 41 13.72 0.29 -22.90
CA VAL A 41 14.35 1.07 -23.98
C VAL A 41 13.29 1.81 -24.77
N ASN A 42 13.09 3.09 -24.48
CA ASN A 42 12.45 4.02 -25.39
C ASN A 42 12.82 5.46 -25.02
N GLU A 43 13.21 6.28 -26.01
CA GLU A 43 13.57 7.68 -25.79
C GLU A 43 12.43 8.53 -25.18
N ALA A 44 11.18 8.17 -25.44
CA ALA A 44 10.01 8.80 -24.83
C ALA A 44 9.91 8.57 -23.32
N TYR A 45 10.66 7.62 -22.76
CA TYR A 45 10.56 7.19 -21.35
C TYR A 45 11.78 7.52 -20.49
N ASN A 46 12.70 8.37 -20.94
CA ASN A 46 13.84 8.79 -20.11
C ASN A 46 13.40 9.40 -18.77
N TRP A 47 12.29 10.14 -18.75
CA TRP A 47 11.72 10.66 -17.51
C TRP A 47 11.14 9.55 -16.64
N LEU A 48 10.56 8.49 -17.23
CA LEU A 48 10.02 7.35 -16.50
C LEU A 48 11.16 6.54 -15.86
N GLY A 49 12.26 6.32 -16.58
CA GLY A 49 13.45 5.67 -16.05
C GLY A 49 14.07 6.45 -14.88
N ALA A 50 14.18 7.78 -15.01
CA ALA A 50 14.67 8.63 -13.94
C ALA A 50 13.74 8.56 -12.71
N LYS A 51 12.42 8.59 -12.92
CA LYS A 51 11.43 8.48 -11.85
C LYS A 51 11.43 7.09 -11.21
N PHE A 52 11.59 6.04 -11.99
CA PHE A 52 11.74 4.68 -11.48
C PHE A 52 12.98 4.55 -10.58
N ASN A 53 14.12 5.09 -11.02
CA ASN A 53 15.33 5.12 -10.22
C ASN A 53 15.12 5.87 -8.89
N GLU A 54 14.50 7.06 -8.92
CA GLU A 54 14.17 7.82 -7.72
C GLU A 54 13.31 7.03 -6.73
N LEU A 55 12.34 6.28 -7.24
CA LEU A 55 11.41 5.54 -6.40
C LEU A 55 12.03 4.27 -5.78
N ILE A 56 12.87 3.55 -6.52
CA ILE A 56 13.36 2.23 -6.10
C ILE A 56 14.72 2.28 -5.40
N PHE A 57 15.57 3.26 -5.73
CA PHE A 57 16.97 3.29 -5.32
C PHE A 57 17.15 3.14 -3.80
N ASP A 58 16.52 3.99 -3.02
CA ASP A 58 16.65 3.99 -1.56
C ASP A 58 16.19 2.66 -0.95
N GLN A 59 15.09 2.09 -1.47
CA GLN A 59 14.51 0.85 -0.95
C GLN A 59 15.34 -0.37 -1.32
N TYR A 60 15.90 -0.37 -2.53
CA TYR A 60 16.85 -1.39 -2.96
C TYR A 60 18.13 -1.34 -2.11
N GLN A 61 18.70 -0.15 -1.91
CA GLN A 61 19.91 0.03 -1.08
C GLN A 61 19.64 -0.43 0.36
N ALA A 62 18.51 -0.03 0.94
CA ALA A 62 18.13 -0.48 2.28
C ALA A 62 17.99 -2.01 2.37
N ALA A 63 17.43 -2.66 1.35
CA ALA A 63 17.32 -4.12 1.29
C ALA A 63 18.68 -4.80 1.08
N ALA A 64 19.53 -4.26 0.20
CA ALA A 64 20.85 -4.80 -0.12
C ALA A 64 21.81 -4.72 1.07
N HIS A 65 21.75 -3.64 1.85
CA HIS A 65 22.59 -3.40 3.04
C HIS A 65 21.96 -3.91 4.35
N GLU A 66 20.83 -4.65 4.27
CA GLU A 66 20.15 -5.23 5.44
C GLU A 66 19.83 -4.19 6.54
N ILE A 67 19.49 -2.98 6.15
CA ILE A 67 19.10 -1.96 7.11
C ILE A 67 17.85 -2.48 7.83
N ALA A 68 18.01 -2.80 9.11
CA ALA A 68 16.94 -3.37 9.91
C ALA A 68 15.83 -2.33 10.15
N VAL A 69 14.76 -2.43 9.39
CA VAL A 69 13.54 -1.70 9.70
C VAL A 69 12.71 -2.57 10.63
N VAL A 70 12.79 -2.28 11.92
CA VAL A 70 11.92 -2.91 12.92
C VAL A 70 10.53 -2.28 12.78
N VAL A 71 9.66 -2.94 12.05
CA VAL A 71 8.24 -2.56 11.98
C VAL A 71 7.47 -3.47 12.92
N GLN A 72 6.86 -2.89 13.96
CA GLN A 72 5.95 -3.64 14.81
C GLN A 72 4.76 -4.14 13.98
N PRO A 73 4.36 -5.40 14.14
CA PRO A 73 3.14 -5.91 13.49
C PRO A 73 1.93 -5.04 13.82
N LEU A 74 1.04 -4.84 12.84
CA LEU A 74 -0.10 -3.94 12.96
C LEU A 74 -0.92 -4.16 14.25
N HIS A 75 -1.21 -5.42 14.60
CA HIS A 75 -1.98 -5.77 15.79
C HIS A 75 -1.32 -5.38 17.13
N GLN A 76 0.00 -5.18 17.15
CA GLN A 76 0.73 -4.71 18.34
C GLN A 76 0.68 -3.18 18.47
N GLN A 77 0.39 -2.46 17.38
CA GLN A 77 0.23 -1.00 17.41
C GLN A 77 -1.16 -0.57 17.91
N VAL A 78 -2.18 -1.43 17.72
CA VAL A 78 -3.58 -1.12 18.01
C VAL A 78 -3.86 -0.79 19.47
N PRO A 79 -3.43 -1.57 20.47
CA PRO A 79 -3.76 -1.31 21.88
C PRO A 79 -3.36 0.10 22.33
N ALA A 80 -2.17 0.55 21.94
CA ALA A 80 -1.70 1.89 22.26
C ALA A 80 -2.52 3.01 21.58
N ALA A 81 -3.00 2.77 20.34
CA ALA A 81 -3.86 3.70 19.64
C ALA A 81 -5.27 3.77 20.26
N VAL A 82 -5.84 2.61 20.62
CA VAL A 82 -7.13 2.52 21.33
C VAL A 82 -7.07 3.24 22.68
N ASP A 83 -6.01 3.00 23.47
CA ASP A 83 -5.83 3.67 24.76
C ASP A 83 -5.74 5.19 24.62
N ARG A 84 -5.05 5.69 23.59
CA ARG A 84 -5.00 7.15 23.31
C ARG A 84 -6.36 7.69 22.93
N ALA A 85 -7.05 7.02 21.99
CA ALA A 85 -8.36 7.47 21.53
C ALA A 85 -9.41 7.52 22.65
N ARG A 86 -9.38 6.55 23.59
CA ARG A 86 -10.31 6.48 24.72
C ARG A 86 -9.99 7.46 25.86
N ARG A 87 -8.71 7.81 26.06
CA ARG A 87 -8.30 8.71 27.17
C ARG A 87 -8.33 10.18 26.79
N LYS A 88 -8.12 10.50 25.55
CA LYS A 88 -8.10 11.87 25.03
C LYS A 88 -9.03 11.88 23.84
N GLN A 89 -9.98 12.82 23.82
CA GLN A 89 -10.62 13.12 22.54
C GLN A 89 -9.48 13.48 21.57
N PRO A 90 -9.24 12.66 20.55
CA PRO A 90 -8.14 12.91 19.64
C PRO A 90 -8.35 14.29 19.03
N ALA A 91 -7.33 15.14 19.08
CA ALA A 91 -7.28 16.35 18.26
C ALA A 91 -7.05 15.94 16.80
N GLY A 92 -7.88 15.01 16.31
CA GLY A 92 -7.69 14.33 15.03
C GLY A 92 -8.33 15.09 13.88
N ASN A 93 -7.83 14.86 12.70
CA ASN A 93 -8.41 15.35 11.46
C ASN A 93 -9.69 14.56 11.15
N SER A 94 -10.66 15.20 10.50
CA SER A 94 -11.76 14.47 9.86
C SER A 94 -11.27 13.74 8.59
N GLN A 95 -12.04 12.79 8.09
CA GLN A 95 -11.73 12.16 6.81
C GLN A 95 -11.67 13.19 5.67
N ALA A 96 -12.49 14.25 5.73
CA ALA A 96 -12.46 15.34 4.75
C ALA A 96 -11.11 16.09 4.76
N ASP A 97 -10.50 16.32 5.95
CA ASP A 97 -9.18 16.94 6.06
C ASP A 97 -8.09 16.03 5.49
N LEU A 98 -8.24 14.71 5.63
CA LEU A 98 -7.34 13.76 5.01
C LEU A 98 -7.39 13.87 3.48
N ILE A 99 -8.56 14.01 2.90
CA ILE A 99 -8.76 14.10 1.44
C ILE A 99 -8.27 15.46 0.92
N ALA A 100 -8.44 16.54 1.66
CA ALA A 100 -8.01 17.89 1.26
C ALA A 100 -6.49 18.01 1.01
N ASN A 101 -5.67 17.15 1.65
CA ASN A 101 -4.22 17.11 1.49
C ASN A 101 -3.74 16.11 0.40
N GLN A 102 -4.54 15.88 -0.61
CA GLN A 102 -4.42 14.80 -1.59
C GLN A 102 -3.09 14.79 -2.37
N ALA A 103 -2.56 15.94 -2.79
CA ALA A 103 -1.41 16.00 -3.69
C ALA A 103 -0.11 15.37 -3.10
N ALA A 104 0.19 15.63 -1.82
CA ALA A 104 1.36 15.04 -1.16
C ALA A 104 1.20 13.52 -0.99
N ARG A 105 -0.03 13.05 -0.74
CA ARG A 105 -0.35 11.64 -0.54
C ARG A 105 -0.39 10.84 -1.84
N GLU A 106 -0.77 11.47 -2.95
CA GLU A 106 -0.70 10.82 -4.27
C GLU A 106 0.72 10.41 -4.63
N ALA A 107 1.71 11.25 -4.30
CA ALA A 107 3.12 10.90 -4.51
C ALA A 107 3.56 9.70 -3.66
N GLU A 108 3.16 9.66 -2.37
CA GLU A 108 3.44 8.53 -1.48
C GLU A 108 2.71 7.26 -1.94
N TYR A 109 1.45 7.40 -2.35
CA TYR A 109 0.66 6.28 -2.88
C TYR A 109 1.30 5.73 -4.15
N LEU A 110 1.75 6.58 -5.07
CA LEU A 110 2.45 6.16 -6.27
C LEU A 110 3.72 5.39 -5.94
N LYS A 111 4.55 5.93 -5.06
CA LYS A 111 5.79 5.27 -4.62
C LYS A 111 5.48 3.87 -4.08
N SER A 112 4.50 3.77 -3.19
CA SER A 112 4.08 2.49 -2.64
C SER A 112 3.56 1.53 -3.72
N ALA A 113 2.72 1.99 -4.64
CA ALA A 113 2.16 1.17 -5.71
C ALA A 113 3.25 0.59 -6.61
N VAL A 114 4.20 1.41 -7.07
CA VAL A 114 5.33 0.95 -7.90
C VAL A 114 6.19 -0.07 -7.15
N LEU A 115 6.50 0.19 -5.89
CA LEU A 115 7.29 -0.73 -5.06
C LEU A 115 6.57 -2.06 -4.81
N GLN A 116 5.24 -2.05 -4.67
CA GLN A 116 4.44 -3.28 -4.56
C GLN A 116 4.46 -4.10 -5.86
N GLU A 117 4.38 -3.46 -7.02
CA GLU A 117 4.50 -4.16 -8.31
C GLU A 117 5.88 -4.81 -8.47
N ILE A 118 6.96 -4.08 -8.15
CA ILE A 118 8.32 -4.64 -8.16
C ILE A 118 8.42 -5.83 -7.19
N ASN A 119 7.86 -5.68 -5.99
CA ASN A 119 7.81 -6.75 -4.99
C ASN A 119 7.05 -7.99 -5.49
N GLY A 120 5.99 -7.78 -6.28
CA GLY A 120 5.27 -8.83 -6.99
C GLY A 120 6.16 -9.55 -8.01
N LEU A 121 6.87 -8.80 -8.86
CA LEU A 121 7.77 -9.34 -9.90
C LEU A 121 8.92 -10.17 -9.32
N ILE A 122 9.50 -9.75 -8.18
CA ILE A 122 10.59 -10.50 -7.52
C ILE A 122 10.09 -11.58 -6.55
N SER A 123 8.77 -11.74 -6.40
CA SER A 123 8.19 -12.71 -5.46
C SER A 123 8.61 -14.17 -5.70
N PRO A 124 8.81 -14.64 -6.93
CA PRO A 124 9.27 -16.01 -7.18
C PRO A 124 10.58 -16.33 -6.48
N LEU A 125 11.52 -15.38 -6.35
CA LEU A 125 12.80 -15.57 -5.67
C LEU A 125 12.67 -15.98 -4.20
N ARG A 126 11.53 -15.76 -3.57
CA ARG A 126 11.28 -16.11 -2.17
C ARG A 126 10.81 -17.55 -1.97
N SER A 127 10.53 -18.27 -3.05
CA SER A 127 10.13 -19.66 -3.01
C SER A 127 11.23 -20.54 -2.40
N SER A 128 10.82 -21.62 -1.73
CA SER A 128 11.75 -22.63 -1.21
C SER A 128 12.48 -23.40 -2.31
N SER A 129 11.89 -23.49 -3.52
CA SER A 129 12.47 -24.19 -4.67
C SER A 129 13.57 -23.40 -5.38
N ILE A 130 13.69 -22.09 -5.10
CA ILE A 130 14.72 -21.23 -5.73
C ILE A 130 16.03 -21.35 -4.97
N THR A 131 17.13 -21.47 -5.73
CA THR A 131 18.50 -21.52 -5.18
C THR A 131 19.00 -20.12 -4.85
N GLU A 132 20.06 -20.01 -4.04
CA GLU A 132 20.69 -18.73 -3.72
C GLU A 132 21.44 -18.10 -4.93
N ALA A 133 21.71 -18.89 -5.97
CA ALA A 133 22.39 -18.43 -7.18
C ALA A 133 21.44 -17.77 -8.20
N GLU A 134 20.13 -17.90 -8.00
CA GLU A 134 19.13 -17.31 -8.91
C GLU A 134 18.85 -15.86 -8.56
N SER A 135 18.80 -15.00 -9.58
CA SER A 135 18.53 -13.58 -9.42
C SER A 135 17.60 -13.03 -10.51
N ILE A 136 16.95 -11.91 -10.20
CA ILE A 136 16.20 -11.08 -11.16
C ILE A 136 16.86 -9.70 -11.19
N SER A 137 17.25 -9.26 -12.39
CA SER A 137 17.87 -7.96 -12.60
C SER A 137 16.91 -7.01 -13.33
N PHE A 138 16.75 -5.80 -12.79
CA PHE A 138 16.10 -4.68 -13.47
C PHE A 138 17.17 -3.71 -13.93
N GLN A 139 17.21 -3.46 -15.23
CA GLN A 139 18.15 -2.53 -15.81
C GLN A 139 17.41 -1.29 -16.27
N VAL A 140 17.79 -0.16 -15.72
CA VAL A 140 17.20 1.15 -16.05
C VAL A 140 18.24 1.97 -16.78
N GLU A 141 17.93 2.35 -18.02
CA GLU A 141 18.78 3.17 -18.85
C GLU A 141 18.18 4.58 -18.96
N THR A 142 18.98 5.59 -18.63
CA THR A 142 18.60 6.99 -18.67
C THR A 142 19.69 7.79 -19.39
N ARG A 143 19.43 9.06 -19.71
CA ARG A 143 20.47 9.95 -20.27
C ARG A 143 21.66 10.16 -19.33
N GLN A 144 21.49 9.93 -18.04
CA GLN A 144 22.53 10.07 -17.01
C GLN A 144 23.37 8.81 -16.84
N GLY A 145 22.97 7.70 -17.46
CA GLY A 145 23.67 6.43 -17.37
C GLY A 145 22.73 5.24 -17.17
N ARG A 146 23.35 4.12 -16.87
CA ARG A 146 22.72 2.82 -16.68
C ARG A 146 22.80 2.41 -15.22
N THR A 147 21.66 2.07 -14.62
CA THR A 147 21.56 1.53 -13.25
C THR A 147 21.07 0.09 -13.32
N ASN A 148 21.69 -0.79 -12.56
CA ASN A 148 21.29 -2.18 -12.44
C ASN A 148 20.87 -2.49 -11.01
N TYR A 149 19.67 -3.09 -10.84
CA TYR A 149 19.13 -3.55 -9.58
C TYR A 149 19.04 -5.07 -9.62
N GLU A 150 19.94 -5.75 -8.95
CA GLU A 150 19.98 -7.21 -8.91
C GLU A 150 19.37 -7.71 -7.60
N PHE A 151 18.30 -8.48 -7.71
CA PHE A 151 17.59 -9.09 -6.60
C PHE A 151 17.91 -10.57 -6.55
N ASP A 152 18.59 -11.00 -5.53
CA ASP A 152 18.71 -12.39 -5.11
C ASP A 152 17.58 -12.75 -4.11
N LYS A 153 17.58 -13.97 -3.63
CA LYS A 153 16.62 -14.46 -2.63
C LYS A 153 16.67 -13.65 -1.33
N ARG A 154 17.87 -13.26 -0.88
CA ARG A 154 18.08 -12.50 0.36
C ARG A 154 17.54 -11.08 0.21
N ILE A 155 17.95 -10.37 -0.83
CA ILE A 155 17.52 -9.00 -1.11
C ILE A 155 16.00 -8.96 -1.33
N SER A 156 15.43 -9.94 -2.07
CA SER A 156 13.98 -10.05 -2.28
C SER A 156 13.20 -10.20 -0.96
N LYS A 157 13.71 -10.99 0.00
CA LYS A 157 13.08 -11.12 1.33
C LYS A 157 13.12 -9.80 2.12
N GLN A 158 14.27 -9.12 2.12
CA GLN A 158 14.42 -7.84 2.82
C GLN A 158 13.57 -6.74 2.16
N PHE A 159 13.58 -6.65 0.84
CA PHE A 159 12.74 -5.72 0.10
C PHE A 159 11.25 -5.92 0.41
N ASN A 160 10.78 -7.18 0.43
CA ASN A 160 9.41 -7.49 0.82
C ASN A 160 9.09 -7.01 2.24
N ARG A 161 9.98 -7.22 3.21
CA ARG A 161 9.77 -6.73 4.59
C ARG A 161 9.62 -5.22 4.66
N LEU A 162 10.41 -4.48 3.87
CA LEU A 162 10.35 -3.02 3.80
C LEU A 162 9.03 -2.55 3.20
N VAL A 163 8.73 -2.98 1.97
CA VAL A 163 7.63 -2.41 1.18
C VAL A 163 6.25 -2.94 1.58
N SER A 164 6.18 -4.13 2.20
CA SER A 164 4.92 -4.68 2.73
C SER A 164 4.63 -4.27 4.17
N SER A 165 5.44 -3.38 4.75
CA SER A 165 5.25 -2.94 6.12
C SER A 165 3.94 -2.16 6.27
N LYS A 166 3.12 -2.59 7.24
CA LYS A 166 1.85 -1.94 7.57
C LYS A 166 1.99 -1.14 8.86
N ARG A 167 1.45 0.08 8.87
CA ARG A 167 1.42 0.96 10.04
C ARG A 167 0.06 1.60 10.19
N LEU A 168 -0.27 1.98 11.42
CA LEU A 168 -1.42 2.85 11.69
C LEU A 168 -1.06 4.27 11.27
N GLY A 169 -1.93 4.89 10.49
CA GLY A 169 -1.91 6.32 10.21
C GLY A 169 -2.46 7.16 11.37
N PRO A 170 -2.68 8.46 11.16
CA PRO A 170 -3.21 9.34 12.18
C PRO A 170 -4.64 8.95 12.58
N GLU A 171 -4.96 9.18 13.85
CA GLU A 171 -6.31 9.02 14.36
C GLU A 171 -7.25 9.99 13.64
N THR A 172 -8.31 9.47 13.04
CA THR A 172 -9.21 10.20 12.12
C THR A 172 -10.64 9.89 12.47
N LEU A 173 -11.49 10.91 12.47
CA LEU A 173 -12.94 10.77 12.64
C LEU A 173 -13.57 10.36 11.31
N TYR A 174 -14.23 9.22 11.30
CA TYR A 174 -15.03 8.72 10.18
C TYR A 174 -16.50 8.78 10.51
N THR A 175 -17.33 9.11 9.53
CA THR A 175 -18.80 9.11 9.62
C THR A 175 -19.36 8.31 8.46
N GLY A 176 -20.35 7.45 8.72
CA GLY A 176 -20.98 6.63 7.70
C GLY A 176 -21.82 5.49 8.27
N THR A 177 -22.06 4.49 7.44
CA THR A 177 -22.92 3.34 7.79
C THR A 177 -22.17 2.02 7.70
N LEU A 178 -22.48 1.10 8.61
CA LEU A 178 -21.96 -0.26 8.57
C LEU A 178 -22.92 -1.13 7.75
N THR A 179 -22.42 -1.75 6.68
CA THR A 179 -23.23 -2.57 5.77
C THR A 179 -23.08 -4.06 6.03
N GLY A 180 -22.03 -4.45 6.73
CA GLY A 180 -21.77 -5.82 7.13
C GLY A 180 -20.84 -5.88 8.34
N LEU A 181 -20.99 -6.90 9.16
CA LEU A 181 -20.12 -7.22 10.28
C LEU A 181 -20.02 -8.73 10.42
N GLY A 182 -18.83 -9.24 10.55
CA GLY A 182 -18.61 -10.67 10.70
C GLY A 182 -17.30 -11.02 11.37
N GLU A 183 -17.22 -12.27 11.78
CA GLU A 183 -16.01 -12.85 12.36
C GLU A 183 -15.03 -13.25 11.25
N LYS A 184 -13.77 -12.95 11.42
CA LYS A 184 -12.71 -13.27 10.48
C LYS A 184 -12.08 -14.61 10.83
N ARG A 185 -12.08 -15.55 9.91
CA ARG A 185 -11.57 -16.92 10.12
C ARG A 185 -10.06 -16.98 10.33
N SER A 186 -9.32 -15.97 9.89
CA SER A 186 -7.85 -15.94 10.00
C SER A 186 -7.33 -14.53 10.24
N GLY A 187 -6.16 -14.43 10.89
CA GLY A 187 -5.50 -13.16 11.17
C GLY A 187 -5.60 -12.75 12.65
N LYS A 188 -5.04 -11.59 12.97
CA LYS A 188 -4.98 -11.06 14.35
C LYS A 188 -6.16 -10.17 14.71
N PHE A 189 -6.90 -9.69 13.73
CA PHE A 189 -8.19 -9.02 13.92
C PHE A 189 -9.27 -10.09 13.85
N LYS A 190 -10.01 -10.25 14.94
CA LYS A 190 -11.06 -11.28 15.02
C LYS A 190 -12.33 -10.90 14.25
N TYR A 191 -12.60 -9.62 14.14
CA TYR A 191 -13.82 -9.10 13.52
C TYR A 191 -13.47 -8.13 12.39
N GLN A 192 -14.35 -8.10 11.38
CA GLN A 192 -14.25 -7.23 10.21
C GLN A 192 -15.62 -6.75 9.83
N GLY A 193 -15.73 -5.44 9.55
CA GLY A 193 -16.94 -4.82 9.02
C GLY A 193 -16.73 -4.25 7.62
N GLN A 194 -17.83 -4.08 6.89
CA GLN A 194 -17.91 -3.28 5.67
C GLN A 194 -18.51 -1.93 6.04
N PHE A 195 -17.79 -0.86 5.84
CA PHE A 195 -18.16 0.49 6.22
C PHE A 195 -18.23 1.39 4.98
N VAL A 196 -19.38 2.02 4.75
CA VAL A 196 -19.56 3.02 3.68
C VAL A 196 -19.43 4.40 4.28
N SER A 197 -18.39 5.13 3.85
CA SER A 197 -18.12 6.49 4.33
C SER A 197 -19.10 7.49 3.75
N SER A 198 -19.67 8.35 4.59
CA SER A 198 -20.52 9.48 4.15
C SER A 198 -19.74 10.55 3.38
N THR A 199 -18.40 10.62 3.58
CA THR A 199 -17.55 11.60 2.89
C THR A 199 -17.21 11.17 1.47
N THR A 200 -16.86 9.89 1.25
CA THR A 200 -16.41 9.39 -0.07
C THR A 200 -17.46 8.60 -0.81
N GLN A 201 -18.51 8.13 -0.14
CA GLN A 201 -19.54 7.21 -0.64
C GLN A 201 -18.94 5.86 -1.12
N GLU A 202 -17.71 5.56 -0.69
CA GLU A 202 -17.01 4.31 -1.03
C GLU A 202 -16.97 3.37 0.18
N GLU A 203 -16.86 2.08 -0.12
CA GLU A 203 -16.80 1.03 0.88
C GLU A 203 -15.36 0.78 1.33
N MET A 204 -15.15 0.79 2.65
CA MET A 204 -13.88 0.55 3.32
C MET A 204 -13.99 -0.68 4.23
N THR A 205 -12.87 -1.39 4.42
CA THR A 205 -12.80 -2.48 5.38
C THR A 205 -12.52 -1.93 6.77
N LEU A 206 -13.45 -2.16 7.72
CA LEU A 206 -13.28 -1.82 9.12
C LEU A 206 -12.74 -3.03 9.90
N LEU A 207 -11.50 -2.93 10.36
CA LEU A 207 -10.85 -3.96 11.19
C LEU A 207 -11.14 -3.67 12.67
N ILE A 208 -11.60 -4.69 13.40
CA ILE A 208 -12.02 -4.56 14.80
C ILE A 208 -11.20 -5.51 15.64
N PHE A 209 -10.61 -5.00 16.73
CA PHE A 209 -9.67 -5.74 17.56
C PHE A 209 -10.37 -6.47 18.70
N SER A 210 -11.37 -5.86 19.34
CA SER A 210 -12.03 -6.42 20.52
C SER A 210 -13.46 -6.91 20.21
N GLU A 211 -13.91 -7.91 20.96
CA GLU A 211 -15.27 -8.45 20.88
C GLU A 211 -16.32 -7.44 21.37
N ASN A 212 -15.99 -6.68 22.41
CA ASN A 212 -16.89 -5.66 22.93
C ASN A 212 -17.19 -4.59 21.88
N ASP A 213 -16.16 -4.11 21.17
CA ASP A 213 -16.30 -3.13 20.10
C ASP A 213 -17.15 -3.72 18.94
N ALA A 214 -16.94 -4.98 18.59
CA ALA A 214 -17.74 -5.65 17.56
C ALA A 214 -19.22 -5.77 17.95
N THR A 215 -19.48 -6.08 19.23
CA THR A 215 -20.85 -6.16 19.75
C THR A 215 -21.55 -4.82 19.74
N GLU A 216 -20.86 -3.75 20.13
CA GLU A 216 -21.40 -2.39 20.10
C GLU A 216 -21.68 -1.92 18.66
N LEU A 217 -20.71 -2.14 17.74
CA LEU A 217 -20.87 -1.83 16.32
C LEU A 217 -22.01 -2.63 15.65
N ASN A 218 -22.30 -3.85 16.12
CA ASN A 218 -23.37 -4.63 15.56
C ASN A 218 -24.76 -3.99 15.74
N ASN A 219 -24.96 -3.17 16.77
CA ASN A 219 -26.20 -2.42 16.95
C ASN A 219 -26.43 -1.44 15.79
N PHE A 220 -25.38 -0.75 15.33
CA PHE A 220 -25.44 0.14 14.16
C PHE A 220 -25.61 -0.64 12.87
N ASN A 221 -24.96 -1.79 12.72
CA ASN A 221 -25.14 -2.68 11.56
C ASN A 221 -26.57 -3.17 11.40
N LEU A 222 -27.22 -3.56 12.49
CA LEU A 222 -28.62 -4.03 12.48
C LEU A 222 -29.62 -2.93 12.12
N LYS A 223 -29.41 -1.73 12.63
CA LYS A 223 -30.30 -0.59 12.41
C LYS A 223 -30.02 0.16 11.10
N LYS A 224 -28.84 -0.06 10.50
CA LYS A 224 -28.34 0.69 9.33
C LYS A 224 -28.31 2.21 9.58
N GLU A 225 -28.05 2.60 10.81
CA GLU A 225 -27.92 4.00 11.23
C GLU A 225 -26.54 4.56 10.88
N GLU A 226 -26.49 5.82 10.51
CA GLU A 226 -25.24 6.56 10.38
C GLU A 226 -24.67 6.83 11.77
N PHE A 227 -23.35 6.64 11.90
CA PHE A 227 -22.62 6.87 13.14
C PHE A 227 -21.22 7.41 12.86
N SER A 228 -20.60 7.98 13.89
CA SER A 228 -19.22 8.47 13.84
C SER A 228 -18.35 7.68 14.81
N PHE A 229 -17.10 7.49 14.42
CA PHE A 229 -16.10 6.80 15.26
C PHE A 229 -14.68 7.23 14.91
N TRP A 230 -13.79 7.11 15.88
CA TRP A 230 -12.36 7.26 15.68
C TRP A 230 -11.77 5.99 15.11
N ALA A 231 -10.97 6.12 14.06
CA ALA A 231 -10.22 5.02 13.46
C ALA A 231 -8.84 5.48 12.98
N CYS A 232 -7.94 4.54 12.82
CA CYS A 232 -6.67 4.77 12.12
C CYS A 232 -6.70 4.13 10.73
N PRO A 233 -6.36 4.86 9.66
CA PRO A 233 -6.10 4.24 8.37
C PRO A 233 -4.91 3.29 8.46
N VAL A 234 -4.99 2.16 7.75
CA VAL A 234 -3.87 1.22 7.62
C VAL A 234 -3.04 1.61 6.42
N THR A 235 -1.87 2.17 6.66
CA THR A 235 -0.94 2.51 5.60
C THR A 235 -0.07 1.31 5.24
N THR A 236 0.21 1.11 3.96
CA THR A 236 1.22 0.16 3.48
C THR A 236 2.37 0.96 2.92
N PHE A 237 3.54 0.82 3.50
CA PHE A 237 4.72 1.64 3.17
C PHE A 237 4.43 3.15 3.14
N GLY A 238 3.68 3.65 4.13
CA GLY A 238 3.26 5.05 4.26
C GLY A 238 2.02 5.44 3.43
N ALA A 239 1.66 4.67 2.43
CA ALA A 239 0.52 4.98 1.56
C ALA A 239 -0.80 4.43 2.10
N PHE A 240 -1.86 5.19 1.93
CA PHE A 240 -3.22 4.82 2.26
C PHE A 240 -4.15 5.11 1.09
N ASP A 241 -5.08 4.20 0.83
CA ASP A 241 -6.18 4.45 -0.11
C ASP A 241 -7.34 5.08 0.65
N GLU A 242 -7.54 6.39 0.46
CA GLU A 242 -8.53 7.17 1.18
C GLU A 242 -9.98 6.79 0.82
N GLN A 243 -10.16 6.08 -0.29
CA GLN A 243 -11.48 5.64 -0.77
C GLN A 243 -11.80 4.23 -0.31
N ARG A 244 -10.84 3.28 -0.40
CA ARG A 244 -11.09 1.84 -0.22
C ARG A 244 -10.10 1.16 0.73
N GLY A 245 -9.25 1.92 1.41
CA GLY A 245 -8.24 1.37 2.32
C GLY A 245 -8.85 0.76 3.58
N ASP A 246 -8.10 -0.14 4.20
CA ASP A 246 -8.47 -0.70 5.49
C ASP A 246 -8.34 0.37 6.59
N ILE A 247 -9.29 0.41 7.51
CA ILE A 247 -9.25 1.26 8.71
C ILE A 247 -9.40 0.40 9.96
N VAL A 248 -8.75 0.80 11.07
CA VAL A 248 -8.84 0.10 12.35
C VAL A 248 -9.71 0.91 13.30
N PHE A 249 -10.80 0.33 13.77
CA PHE A 249 -11.66 0.92 14.80
C PHE A 249 -10.89 1.16 16.10
N LEU A 250 -11.09 2.33 16.72
CA LEU A 250 -10.47 2.68 18.00
C LEU A 250 -11.50 2.90 19.10
N ALA A 251 -12.44 3.80 18.89
CA ALA A 251 -13.44 4.20 19.87
C ALA A 251 -14.58 5.01 19.24
N PHE A 252 -15.70 5.07 19.93
CA PHE A 252 -16.72 6.09 19.69
C PHE A 252 -16.28 7.46 20.26
N PRO A 253 -16.78 8.58 19.70
CA PRO A 253 -16.48 9.93 20.16
C PRO A 253 -16.90 10.21 21.60
#